data_d5b1ec601f164f24b5bf84f219382f7e
#
_entry.id   d5b1ec601f164f24b5bf84f219382f7e
#
_cell.length_a   1.000
_cell.length_b   1.000
_cell.length_c   1.000
_cell.angle_alpha   90.00
_cell.angle_beta   90.00
_cell.angle_gamma   90.00
#
_symmetry.space_group_name_H-M   'P 1'
#
loop_
_entity.id
_entity.type
_entity.pdbx_description
1 polymer ?
#
loop_
_entity_poly.entity_id
_entity_poly.type
_entity_poly.pdbx_seq_one_letter_code
_entity_poly.pdbx_strand_id
1 'polypeptide(L)'
;LLLFLFYVIPTVFFYEIIEDAGKGVVCMTIMYLIGRYIRLHLSDLSFSQKKLAAVFFSVSILATVLNIILSLKKGVFTGMYCRDNSILIAVTAISFFLFFREMNFSSRIINHLSGDVVILYCIEGYSRKFFWQYFDLAPYTKSPYFIGIVFVFAVVVFLFCILLNELRRLLFDRIDGALAALIMKPVNACTPALINGYRRAHDGMVQFLRKK
;
A
#
# COMPACT_ATOMS: atom_id res chain seq x y z
N LEU A 1 -17.08 -5.87 4.91
CA LEU A 1 -17.24 -4.98 6.07
C LEU A 1 -16.01 -4.08 6.26
N LEU A 2 -14.78 -4.61 6.36
CA LEU A 2 -13.55 -3.82 6.59
C LEU A 2 -13.32 -2.73 5.53
N LEU A 3 -13.45 -3.05 4.24
CA LEU A 3 -13.35 -2.06 3.16
C LEU A 3 -14.39 -0.94 3.30
N PHE A 4 -15.61 -1.28 3.69
CA PHE A 4 -16.64 -0.30 3.89
C PHE A 4 -16.30 0.65 5.04
N LEU A 5 -15.91 0.12 6.20
CA LEU A 5 -15.58 0.92 7.38
C LEU A 5 -14.34 1.80 7.18
N PHE A 6 -13.27 1.26 6.62
CA PHE A 6 -11.97 1.95 6.60
C PHE A 6 -11.65 2.66 5.28
N TYR A 7 -12.44 2.47 4.23
CA TYR A 7 -12.25 3.11 2.94
C TYR A 7 -13.48 3.88 2.44
N VAL A 8 -14.68 3.28 2.48
CA VAL A 8 -15.88 3.96 1.97
C VAL A 8 -16.29 5.09 2.90
N ILE A 9 -16.41 4.82 4.21
CA ILE A 9 -16.82 5.84 5.19
C ILE A 9 -15.84 7.02 5.20
N PRO A 10 -14.52 6.86 5.30
CA PRO A 10 -13.58 7.97 5.24
C PRO A 10 -13.65 8.78 3.94
N THR A 11 -13.92 8.11 2.82
CA THR A 11 -14.02 8.81 1.51
C THR A 11 -15.28 9.66 1.42
N VAL A 12 -16.42 9.17 1.93
CA VAL A 12 -17.73 9.85 1.80
C VAL A 12 -17.90 10.94 2.86
N PHE A 13 -17.57 10.64 4.11
CA PHE A 13 -17.80 11.54 5.24
C PHE A 13 -16.59 12.38 5.63
N PHE A 14 -15.43 12.20 4.96
CA PHE A 14 -14.16 12.85 5.29
C PHE A 14 -13.72 12.65 6.75
N TYR A 15 -14.19 11.59 7.37
CA TYR A 15 -13.90 11.24 8.76
C TYR A 15 -12.75 10.23 8.80
N GLU A 16 -11.79 10.48 9.67
CA GLU A 16 -10.68 9.56 9.93
C GLU A 16 -11.01 8.73 11.17
N ILE A 17 -11.21 7.41 10.98
CA ILE A 17 -11.48 6.49 12.08
C ILE A 17 -10.24 6.36 12.99
N ILE A 18 -9.07 6.44 12.38
CA ILE A 18 -7.76 6.52 13.04
C ILE A 18 -7.03 7.66 12.34
N GLU A 19 -6.60 8.68 13.08
CA GLU A 19 -6.01 9.95 12.60
C GLU A 19 -4.65 9.77 11.89
N ASP A 20 -4.55 8.84 10.94
CA ASP A 20 -3.31 8.51 10.23
C ASP A 20 -3.38 8.68 8.71
N ALA A 21 -4.51 9.19 8.19
CA ALA A 21 -4.78 9.36 6.76
C ALA A 21 -4.57 8.07 5.93
N GLY A 22 -4.71 6.90 6.56
CA GLY A 22 -4.54 5.59 5.93
C GLY A 22 -3.13 5.03 5.95
N LYS A 23 -2.18 5.67 6.62
CA LYS A 23 -0.77 5.23 6.69
C LYS A 23 -0.50 4.22 7.80
N GLY A 24 -1.46 3.97 8.68
CA GLY A 24 -1.32 3.11 9.83
C GLY A 24 -1.41 1.62 9.53
N VAL A 25 -1.08 0.84 10.57
CA VAL A 25 -1.05 -0.63 10.55
C VAL A 25 -2.38 -1.23 10.10
N VAL A 26 -3.52 -0.60 10.43
CA VAL A 26 -4.85 -1.10 10.06
C VAL A 26 -5.05 -1.08 8.55
N CYS A 27 -4.75 0.04 7.88
CA CYS A 27 -4.87 0.13 6.43
C CYS A 27 -3.90 -0.82 5.71
N MET A 28 -2.66 -0.94 6.20
CA MET A 28 -1.70 -1.92 5.68
C MET A 28 -2.20 -3.36 5.84
N THR A 29 -2.79 -3.69 6.99
CA THR A 29 -3.38 -5.02 7.25
C THR A 29 -4.53 -5.31 6.29
N ILE A 30 -5.41 -4.34 6.05
CA ILE A 30 -6.52 -4.50 5.11
C ILE A 30 -6.01 -4.72 3.69
N MET A 31 -5.01 -3.94 3.25
CA MET A 31 -4.40 -4.11 1.93
C MET A 31 -3.71 -5.49 1.80
N TYR A 32 -3.04 -5.96 2.84
CA TYR A 32 -2.49 -7.31 2.89
C TYR A 32 -3.60 -8.38 2.75
N LEU A 33 -4.71 -8.23 3.47
CA LEU A 33 -5.85 -9.16 3.39
C LEU A 33 -6.47 -9.16 2.00
N ILE A 34 -6.58 -8.00 1.34
CA ILE A 34 -7.04 -7.89 -0.06
C ILE A 34 -6.07 -8.63 -0.99
N GLY A 35 -4.77 -8.39 -0.86
CA GLY A 35 -3.75 -9.08 -1.66
C GLY A 35 -3.80 -10.60 -1.48
N ARG A 36 -3.97 -11.06 -0.23
CA ARG A 36 -4.15 -12.48 0.09
C ARG A 36 -5.44 -13.04 -0.50
N TYR A 37 -6.55 -12.31 -0.42
CA TYR A 37 -7.82 -12.71 -1.03
C TYR A 37 -7.70 -12.85 -2.55
N ILE A 38 -7.07 -11.89 -3.21
CA ILE A 38 -6.80 -11.94 -4.65
C ILE A 38 -5.99 -13.18 -5.00
N ARG A 39 -4.94 -13.47 -4.23
CA ARG A 39 -4.09 -14.65 -4.44
C ARG A 39 -4.85 -15.96 -4.28
N LEU A 40 -5.74 -16.08 -3.29
CA LEU A 40 -6.43 -17.31 -2.96
C LEU A 40 -7.65 -17.59 -3.84
N HIS A 41 -8.37 -16.55 -4.26
CA HIS A 41 -9.68 -16.69 -4.91
C HIS A 41 -9.72 -16.17 -6.34
N LEU A 42 -8.77 -15.35 -6.75
CA LEU A 42 -8.73 -14.75 -8.07
C LEU A 42 -7.50 -15.18 -8.88
N SER A 43 -6.72 -16.17 -8.38
CA SER A 43 -5.52 -16.68 -9.06
C SER A 43 -5.82 -17.21 -10.46
N ASP A 44 -6.96 -17.91 -10.60
CA ASP A 44 -7.36 -18.60 -11.83
C ASP A 44 -8.14 -17.69 -12.80
N LEU A 45 -8.48 -16.47 -12.35
CA LEU A 45 -9.19 -15.50 -13.19
C LEU A 45 -8.19 -14.61 -13.94
N SER A 46 -8.25 -14.66 -15.27
CA SER A 46 -7.53 -13.72 -16.12
C SER A 46 -8.35 -12.47 -16.38
N PHE A 47 -7.73 -11.32 -16.25
CA PHE A 47 -8.37 -10.03 -16.50
C PHE A 47 -7.78 -9.37 -17.74
N SER A 48 -8.61 -8.70 -18.52
CA SER A 48 -8.11 -7.94 -19.67
C SER A 48 -7.25 -6.75 -19.20
N GLN A 49 -5.97 -6.74 -19.58
CA GLN A 49 -5.04 -5.65 -19.26
C GLN A 49 -5.56 -4.27 -19.69
N LYS A 50 -6.21 -4.18 -20.85
CA LYS A 50 -6.81 -2.94 -21.36
C LYS A 50 -7.92 -2.42 -20.44
N LYS A 51 -8.77 -3.32 -19.92
CA LYS A 51 -9.83 -2.93 -18.96
C LYS A 51 -9.23 -2.48 -17.63
N LEU A 52 -8.22 -3.19 -17.12
CA LEU A 52 -7.54 -2.81 -15.87
C LEU A 52 -6.83 -1.46 -15.99
N ALA A 53 -6.14 -1.21 -17.11
CA ALA A 53 -5.54 0.09 -17.40
C ALA A 53 -6.60 1.20 -17.50
N ALA A 54 -7.72 0.94 -18.17
CA ALA A 54 -8.82 1.89 -18.27
C ALA A 54 -9.40 2.23 -16.89
N VAL A 55 -9.61 1.25 -16.02
CA VAL A 55 -10.08 1.47 -14.64
C VAL A 55 -9.05 2.31 -13.86
N PHE A 56 -7.77 1.95 -13.93
CA PHE A 56 -6.69 2.68 -13.28
C PHE A 56 -6.68 4.16 -13.65
N PHE A 57 -6.64 4.47 -14.95
CA PHE A 57 -6.60 5.86 -15.43
C PHE A 57 -7.91 6.61 -15.14
N SER A 58 -9.07 5.98 -15.36
CA SER A 58 -10.37 6.62 -15.13
C SER A 58 -10.57 6.99 -13.65
N VAL A 59 -10.24 6.08 -12.73
CA VAL A 59 -10.38 6.32 -11.29
C VAL A 59 -9.35 7.35 -10.81
N SER A 60 -8.12 7.32 -11.34
CA SER A 60 -7.08 8.31 -11.01
C SER A 60 -7.48 9.72 -11.47
N ILE A 61 -8.03 9.85 -12.69
CA ILE A 61 -8.54 11.12 -13.20
C ILE A 61 -9.73 11.58 -12.36
N LEU A 62 -10.67 10.69 -12.03
CA LEU A 62 -11.81 11.02 -11.19
C LEU A 62 -11.37 11.55 -9.81
N ALA A 63 -10.43 10.86 -9.14
CA ALA A 63 -9.89 11.31 -7.85
C ALA A 63 -9.25 12.70 -7.95
N THR A 64 -8.49 12.95 -9.01
CA THR A 64 -7.86 14.25 -9.26
C THR A 64 -8.91 15.34 -9.49
N VAL A 65 -9.90 15.11 -10.35
CA VAL A 65 -10.98 16.08 -10.64
C VAL A 65 -11.76 16.41 -9.37
N LEU A 66 -12.12 15.38 -8.58
CA LEU A 66 -12.83 15.61 -7.30
C LEU A 66 -12.01 16.44 -6.32
N ASN A 67 -10.69 16.22 -6.23
CA ASN A 67 -9.81 17.05 -5.39
C ASN A 67 -9.73 18.49 -5.89
N ILE A 68 -9.66 18.70 -7.21
CA ILE A 68 -9.67 20.06 -7.79
C ILE A 68 -10.98 20.78 -7.44
N ILE A 69 -12.13 20.13 -7.66
CA ILE A 69 -13.45 20.70 -7.35
C ILE A 69 -13.55 21.05 -5.86
N LEU A 70 -13.11 20.12 -4.99
CA LEU A 70 -13.15 20.35 -3.55
C LEU A 70 -12.21 21.46 -3.10
N SER A 71 -11.03 21.57 -3.70
CA SER A 71 -10.06 22.64 -3.44
C SER A 71 -10.60 24.01 -3.87
N LEU A 72 -11.25 24.08 -5.02
CA LEU A 72 -11.89 25.31 -5.50
C LEU A 72 -13.03 25.77 -4.58
N LYS A 73 -13.86 24.81 -4.10
CA LYS A 73 -14.95 25.12 -3.16
C LYS A 73 -14.45 25.60 -1.79
N LYS A 74 -13.34 25.03 -1.29
CA LYS A 74 -12.78 25.37 0.02
C LYS A 74 -11.82 26.57 -0.01
N GLY A 75 -11.39 26.99 -1.19
CA GLY A 75 -10.36 28.04 -1.36
C GLY A 75 -8.96 27.61 -0.84
N VAL A 76 -8.78 26.34 -0.48
CA VAL A 76 -7.54 25.78 0.05
C VAL A 76 -7.27 24.44 -0.62
N PHE A 77 -6.01 24.17 -0.95
CA PHE A 77 -5.62 22.86 -1.51
C PHE A 77 -6.02 21.71 -0.56
N THR A 78 -6.71 20.74 -1.09
CA THR A 78 -7.13 19.54 -0.35
C THR A 78 -6.91 18.28 -1.18
N GLY A 79 -6.31 17.26 -0.57
CA GLY A 79 -6.05 15.96 -1.16
C GLY A 79 -6.93 14.84 -0.60
N MET A 80 -8.15 15.15 -0.17
CA MET A 80 -9.02 14.19 0.54
C MET A 80 -9.28 12.89 -0.22
N TYR A 81 -9.49 12.96 -1.53
CA TYR A 81 -9.74 11.79 -2.37
C TYR A 81 -8.46 11.05 -2.80
N CYS A 82 -7.26 11.62 -2.54
CA CYS A 82 -5.96 11.00 -2.79
C CYS A 82 -5.28 10.48 -1.51
N ARG A 83 -6.02 10.38 -0.40
CA ARG A 83 -5.51 9.76 0.84
C ARG A 83 -5.42 8.25 0.68
N ASP A 84 -4.50 7.62 1.41
CA ASP A 84 -4.27 6.17 1.35
C ASP A 84 -5.50 5.36 1.80
N ASN A 85 -6.38 5.94 2.65
CA ASN A 85 -7.66 5.37 3.06
C ASN A 85 -8.85 5.74 2.15
N SER A 86 -8.60 6.35 0.98
CA SER A 86 -9.66 6.60 0.00
C SER A 86 -10.00 5.33 -0.78
N ILE A 87 -11.31 5.07 -0.96
CA ILE A 87 -11.76 3.95 -1.81
C ILE A 87 -11.28 4.10 -3.26
N LEU A 88 -11.13 5.34 -3.76
CA LEU A 88 -10.62 5.59 -5.10
C LEU A 88 -9.16 5.13 -5.21
N ILE A 89 -8.34 5.43 -4.22
CA ILE A 89 -6.94 4.98 -4.18
C ILE A 89 -6.86 3.47 -4.03
N ALA A 90 -7.70 2.85 -3.18
CA ALA A 90 -7.75 1.40 -3.06
C ALA A 90 -8.08 0.72 -4.40
N VAL A 91 -9.10 1.21 -5.14
CA VAL A 91 -9.45 0.68 -6.47
C VAL A 91 -8.31 0.91 -7.48
N THR A 92 -7.67 2.07 -7.45
CA THR A 92 -6.51 2.37 -8.29
C THR A 92 -5.36 1.40 -8.00
N ALA A 93 -5.03 1.17 -6.73
CA ALA A 93 -3.97 0.25 -6.32
C ALA A 93 -4.27 -1.20 -6.72
N ILE A 94 -5.50 -1.67 -6.51
CA ILE A 94 -5.93 -3.03 -6.87
C ILE A 94 -5.88 -3.22 -8.39
N SER A 95 -6.39 -2.26 -9.17
CA SER A 95 -6.38 -2.35 -10.64
C SER A 95 -4.95 -2.33 -11.19
N PHE A 96 -4.07 -1.52 -10.61
CA PHE A 96 -2.65 -1.48 -10.96
C PHE A 96 -1.93 -2.78 -10.63
N PHE A 97 -2.16 -3.34 -9.43
CA PHE A 97 -1.62 -4.63 -9.04
C PHE A 97 -2.07 -5.75 -9.99
N LEU A 98 -3.38 -5.83 -10.30
CA LEU A 98 -3.92 -6.84 -11.21
C LEU A 98 -3.37 -6.66 -12.63
N PHE A 99 -3.18 -5.42 -13.10
CA PHE A 99 -2.58 -5.13 -14.40
C PHE A 99 -1.16 -5.72 -14.51
N PHE A 100 -0.30 -5.52 -13.50
CA PHE A 100 1.04 -6.10 -13.51
C PHE A 100 1.05 -7.60 -13.32
N ARG A 101 0.11 -8.16 -12.56
CA ARG A 101 -0.05 -9.62 -12.42
C ARG A 101 -0.29 -10.31 -13.75
N GLU A 102 -1.07 -9.69 -14.65
CA GLU A 102 -1.35 -10.22 -15.98
C GLU A 102 -0.17 -10.04 -16.98
N MET A 103 0.88 -9.33 -16.57
CA MET A 103 2.08 -9.18 -17.38
C MET A 103 3.04 -10.36 -17.15
N ASN A 104 3.36 -11.10 -18.20
CA ASN A 104 4.43 -12.10 -18.18
C ASN A 104 5.81 -11.40 -18.19
N PHE A 105 6.14 -10.79 -17.07
CA PHE A 105 7.35 -10.02 -16.93
C PHE A 105 8.19 -10.54 -15.77
N SER A 106 9.44 -10.90 -16.05
CA SER A 106 10.39 -11.33 -15.02
C SER A 106 11.67 -10.51 -15.14
N SER A 107 12.02 -9.82 -14.07
CA SER A 107 13.29 -9.08 -13.98
C SER A 107 13.94 -9.37 -12.63
N ARG A 108 15.22 -9.75 -12.66
CA ARG A 108 15.99 -9.98 -11.43
C ARG A 108 16.04 -8.75 -10.53
N ILE A 109 16.17 -7.56 -11.13
CA ILE A 109 16.23 -6.29 -10.40
C ILE A 109 14.89 -6.02 -9.70
N ILE A 110 13.77 -6.15 -10.42
CA ILE A 110 12.44 -5.91 -9.84
C ILE A 110 12.11 -6.94 -8.77
N ASN A 111 12.43 -8.22 -9.00
CA ASN A 111 12.22 -9.27 -8.00
C ASN A 111 13.07 -9.03 -6.73
N HIS A 112 14.29 -8.54 -6.88
CA HIS A 112 15.14 -8.16 -5.75
C HIS A 112 14.53 -6.99 -4.96
N LEU A 113 14.16 -5.91 -5.65
CA LEU A 113 13.55 -4.73 -5.02
C LEU A 113 12.17 -5.03 -4.39
N SER A 114 11.37 -5.91 -5.00
CA SER A 114 10.04 -6.25 -4.50
C SER A 114 10.07 -6.96 -3.15
N GLY A 115 11.13 -7.69 -2.83
CA GLY A 115 11.35 -8.29 -1.51
C GLY A 115 11.50 -7.26 -0.39
N ASP A 116 11.97 -6.07 -0.72
CA ASP A 116 12.32 -5.02 0.24
C ASP A 116 11.33 -3.84 0.25
N VAL A 117 10.23 -3.91 -0.49
CA VAL A 117 9.25 -2.81 -0.65
C VAL A 117 8.77 -2.24 0.68
N VAL A 118 8.50 -3.09 1.67
CA VAL A 118 8.02 -2.64 2.99
C VAL A 118 9.09 -1.78 3.69
N ILE A 119 10.34 -2.18 3.60
CA ILE A 119 11.47 -1.45 4.20
C ILE A 119 11.70 -0.14 3.46
N LEU A 120 11.67 -0.17 2.12
CA LEU A 120 11.77 1.03 1.29
C LEU A 120 10.67 2.04 1.64
N TYR A 121 9.44 1.57 1.84
CA TYR A 121 8.32 2.42 2.27
C TYR A 121 8.57 3.04 3.66
N CYS A 122 9.09 2.27 4.62
CA CYS A 122 9.43 2.80 5.94
C CYS A 122 10.54 3.86 5.91
N ILE A 123 11.54 3.71 5.02
CA ILE A 123 12.68 4.62 4.91
C ILE A 123 12.31 5.88 4.09
N GLU A 124 11.38 5.77 3.12
CA GLU A 124 11.03 6.84 2.18
C GLU A 124 10.62 8.12 2.90
N GLY A 125 9.78 8.04 3.90
CA GLY A 125 9.29 9.21 4.63
C GLY A 125 10.41 10.01 5.31
N TYR A 126 11.41 9.32 5.87
CA TYR A 126 12.58 9.96 6.47
C TYR A 126 13.53 10.51 5.41
N SER A 127 13.79 9.76 4.35
CA SER A 127 14.65 10.17 3.24
C SER A 127 14.10 11.42 2.56
N ARG A 128 12.80 11.45 2.29
CA ARG A 128 12.13 12.62 1.70
C ARG A 128 12.24 13.86 2.59
N LYS A 129 12.02 13.72 3.91
CA LYS A 129 12.21 14.82 4.88
C LYS A 129 13.65 15.32 4.90
N PHE A 130 14.63 14.40 4.85
CA PHE A 130 16.03 14.77 4.77
C PHE A 130 16.33 15.60 3.54
N PHE A 131 15.91 15.18 2.35
CA PHE A 131 16.12 15.94 1.11
C PHE A 131 15.39 17.27 1.10
N TRP A 132 14.19 17.38 1.69
CA TRP A 132 13.46 18.66 1.77
C TRP A 132 14.17 19.72 2.63
N GLN A 133 15.03 19.33 3.55
CA GLN A 133 15.83 20.30 4.30
C GLN A 133 16.88 21.00 3.43
N TYR A 134 17.31 20.35 2.36
CA TYR A 134 18.36 20.88 1.47
C TYR A 134 17.82 21.36 0.12
N PHE A 135 16.65 20.91 -0.27
CA PHE A 135 16.08 21.19 -1.59
C PHE A 135 14.61 21.62 -1.46
N ASP A 136 14.39 22.94 -1.54
CA ASP A 136 13.04 23.50 -1.55
C ASP A 136 12.45 23.45 -2.96
N LEU A 137 11.30 22.79 -3.11
CA LEU A 137 10.55 22.70 -4.36
C LEU A 137 9.63 23.92 -4.60
N ALA A 138 9.35 24.73 -3.57
CA ALA A 138 8.40 25.82 -3.66
C ALA A 138 8.75 26.85 -4.74
N PRO A 139 10.02 27.26 -4.94
CA PRO A 139 10.38 28.22 -5.99
C PRO A 139 10.07 27.73 -7.41
N TYR A 140 10.06 26.40 -7.61
CA TYR A 140 9.87 25.78 -8.93
C TYR A 140 8.40 25.53 -9.30
N THR A 141 7.44 25.78 -8.39
CA THR A 141 6.01 25.49 -8.61
C THR A 141 5.41 26.22 -9.80
N LYS A 142 5.98 27.39 -10.16
CA LYS A 142 5.55 28.19 -11.34
C LYS A 142 6.35 27.87 -12.60
N SER A 143 7.33 26.99 -12.53
CA SER A 143 8.17 26.63 -13.67
C SER A 143 7.44 25.64 -14.60
N PRO A 144 7.53 25.79 -15.94
CA PRO A 144 7.00 24.79 -16.88
C PRO A 144 7.68 23.42 -16.71
N TYR A 145 8.86 23.37 -16.12
CA TYR A 145 9.61 22.14 -15.86
C TYR A 145 9.30 21.50 -14.49
N PHE A 146 8.34 22.04 -13.74
CA PHE A 146 8.02 21.58 -12.38
C PHE A 146 7.81 20.08 -12.29
N ILE A 147 7.02 19.49 -13.21
CA ILE A 147 6.74 18.05 -13.23
C ILE A 147 8.04 17.24 -13.41
N GLY A 148 8.93 17.69 -14.30
CA GLY A 148 10.23 17.05 -14.51
C GLY A 148 11.12 17.11 -13.27
N ILE A 149 11.14 18.25 -12.59
CA ILE A 149 11.91 18.46 -11.35
C ILE A 149 11.39 17.51 -10.25
N VAL A 150 10.07 17.46 -10.07
CA VAL A 150 9.45 16.52 -9.09
C VAL A 150 9.75 15.08 -9.41
N PHE A 151 9.71 14.72 -10.69
CA PHE A 151 10.06 13.36 -11.12
C PHE A 151 11.53 13.01 -10.81
N VAL A 152 12.47 13.89 -11.15
CA VAL A 152 13.90 13.71 -10.84
C VAL A 152 14.09 13.62 -9.33
N PHE A 153 13.46 14.50 -8.56
CA PHE A 153 13.51 14.45 -7.10
C PHE A 153 13.01 13.09 -6.56
N ALA A 154 11.89 12.60 -7.04
CA ALA A 154 11.36 11.29 -6.64
C ALA A 154 12.31 10.15 -6.96
N VAL A 155 12.94 10.16 -8.15
CA VAL A 155 13.94 9.17 -8.55
C VAL A 155 15.17 9.22 -7.64
N VAL A 156 15.68 10.42 -7.30
CA VAL A 156 16.82 10.59 -6.39
C VAL A 156 16.51 10.04 -5.00
N VAL A 157 15.34 10.38 -4.44
CA VAL A 157 14.90 9.86 -3.14
C VAL A 157 14.79 8.34 -3.18
N PHE A 158 14.20 7.78 -4.24
CA PHE A 158 14.06 6.33 -4.41
C PHE A 158 15.41 5.60 -4.48
N LEU A 159 16.35 6.11 -5.27
CA LEU A 159 17.70 5.55 -5.36
C LEU A 159 18.44 5.63 -4.02
N PHE A 160 18.25 6.71 -3.29
CA PHE A 160 18.81 6.86 -1.95
C PHE A 160 18.22 5.85 -0.97
N CYS A 161 16.92 5.59 -1.02
CA CYS A 161 16.27 4.55 -0.21
C CYS A 161 16.83 3.15 -0.53
N ILE A 162 17.06 2.83 -1.81
CA ILE A 162 17.70 1.58 -2.22
C ILE A 162 19.10 1.48 -1.63
N LEU A 163 19.90 2.54 -1.76
CA LEU A 163 21.26 2.59 -1.22
C LEU A 163 21.29 2.36 0.30
N LEU A 164 20.40 3.03 1.04
CA LEU A 164 20.27 2.85 2.49
C LEU A 164 19.85 1.42 2.85
N ASN A 165 18.94 0.82 2.08
CA ASN A 165 18.52 -0.55 2.32
C ASN A 165 19.64 -1.55 2.05
N GLU A 166 20.40 -1.39 0.97
CA GLU A 166 21.57 -2.24 0.70
C GLU A 166 22.65 -2.07 1.79
N LEU A 167 22.90 -0.84 2.23
CA LEU A 167 23.81 -0.59 3.35
C LEU A 167 23.33 -1.26 4.64
N ARG A 168 22.03 -1.18 4.95
CA ARG A 168 21.42 -1.88 6.06
C ARG A 168 21.65 -3.39 5.96
N ARG A 169 21.42 -3.99 4.79
CA ARG A 169 21.65 -5.44 4.56
C ARG A 169 23.09 -5.83 4.82
N LEU A 170 24.04 -5.05 4.29
CA LEU A 170 25.46 -5.31 4.52
C LEU A 170 25.86 -5.27 6.00
N LEU A 171 25.27 -4.34 6.77
CA LEU A 171 25.62 -4.14 8.17
C LEU A 171 24.85 -5.05 9.13
N PHE A 172 23.57 -5.32 8.85
CA PHE A 172 22.65 -5.88 9.82
C PHE A 172 22.01 -7.22 9.40
N ASP A 173 22.32 -7.78 8.23
CA ASP A 173 21.69 -9.01 7.74
C ASP A 173 21.79 -10.18 8.75
N ARG A 174 22.94 -10.32 9.40
CA ARG A 174 23.14 -11.34 10.46
C ARG A 174 22.28 -11.08 11.70
N ILE A 175 22.13 -9.83 12.10
CA ILE A 175 21.34 -9.40 13.26
C ILE A 175 19.85 -9.57 12.94
N ASP A 176 19.43 -9.14 11.75
CA ASP A 176 18.06 -9.28 11.28
C ASP A 176 17.63 -10.76 11.22
N GLY A 177 18.51 -11.64 10.72
CA GLY A 177 18.27 -13.09 10.71
C GLY A 177 18.14 -13.67 12.13
N ALA A 178 18.98 -13.26 13.07
CA ALA A 178 18.91 -13.72 14.46
C ALA A 178 17.64 -13.21 15.17
N LEU A 179 17.29 -11.92 14.96
CA LEU A 179 16.05 -11.33 15.49
C LEU A 179 14.80 -11.98 14.90
N ALA A 180 14.78 -12.20 13.59
CA ALA A 180 13.67 -12.89 12.93
C ALA A 180 13.49 -14.31 13.49
N ALA A 181 14.58 -15.08 13.66
CA ALA A 181 14.53 -16.39 14.25
C ALA A 181 14.00 -16.37 15.69
N LEU A 182 14.41 -15.40 16.49
CA LEU A 182 13.97 -15.21 17.88
C LEU A 182 12.46 -14.91 17.95
N ILE A 183 11.96 -14.01 17.10
CA ILE A 183 10.54 -13.63 17.05
C ILE A 183 9.68 -14.77 16.48
N MET A 184 10.17 -15.43 15.43
CA MET A 184 9.40 -16.50 14.76
C MET A 184 9.32 -17.78 15.58
N LYS A 185 10.25 -18.01 16.49
CA LYS A 185 10.25 -19.20 17.35
C LYS A 185 8.97 -19.33 18.21
N PRO A 186 8.54 -18.32 19.00
CA PRO A 186 7.28 -18.39 19.72
C PRO A 186 6.06 -18.37 18.80
N VAL A 187 6.09 -17.61 17.68
CA VAL A 187 5.01 -17.56 16.70
C VAL A 187 4.76 -18.96 16.11
N ASN A 188 5.82 -19.64 15.67
CA ASN A 188 5.71 -20.99 15.13
C ASN A 188 5.25 -22.02 16.16
N ALA A 189 5.60 -21.83 17.43
CA ALA A 189 5.14 -22.69 18.54
C ALA A 189 3.63 -22.49 18.82
N CYS A 190 3.12 -21.26 18.75
CA CYS A 190 1.71 -20.94 19.01
C CYS A 190 0.79 -21.19 17.80
N THR A 191 1.32 -21.17 16.58
CA THR A 191 0.53 -21.28 15.34
C THR A 191 -0.32 -22.56 15.28
N PRO A 192 0.19 -23.78 15.62
CA PRO A 192 -0.64 -25.00 15.61
C PRO A 192 -1.81 -24.93 16.60
N ALA A 193 -1.58 -24.38 17.78
CA ALA A 193 -2.64 -24.23 18.80
C ALA A 193 -3.74 -23.27 18.34
N LEU A 194 -3.37 -22.14 17.73
CA LEU A 194 -4.32 -21.18 17.17
C LEU A 194 -5.13 -21.77 16.01
N ILE A 195 -4.50 -22.48 15.08
CA ILE A 195 -5.17 -23.16 13.97
C ILE A 195 -6.15 -24.21 14.48
N ASN A 196 -5.75 -25.01 15.45
CA ASN A 196 -6.61 -26.04 16.04
C ASN A 196 -7.77 -25.42 16.82
N GLY A 197 -7.53 -24.34 17.55
CA GLY A 197 -8.58 -23.56 18.21
C GLY A 197 -9.61 -23.00 17.23
N TYR A 198 -9.14 -22.38 16.14
CA TYR A 198 -10.00 -21.87 15.08
C TYR A 198 -10.85 -22.97 14.43
N ARG A 199 -10.22 -24.13 14.08
CA ARG A 199 -10.96 -25.27 13.50
C ARG A 199 -12.07 -25.75 14.43
N ARG A 200 -11.78 -25.92 15.74
CA ARG A 200 -12.81 -26.36 16.71
C ARG A 200 -13.96 -25.36 16.82
N ALA A 201 -13.64 -24.06 16.85
CA ALA A 201 -14.67 -23.02 16.89
C ALA A 201 -15.52 -22.99 15.61
N HIS A 202 -14.90 -23.11 14.45
CA HIS A 202 -15.56 -23.19 13.15
C HIS A 202 -16.48 -24.40 13.07
N ASP A 203 -15.98 -25.60 13.41
CA ASP A 203 -16.75 -26.85 13.35
C ASP A 203 -17.93 -26.82 14.34
N GLY A 204 -17.71 -26.27 15.53
CA GLY A 204 -18.79 -26.02 16.50
C GLY A 204 -19.88 -25.09 15.98
N MET A 205 -19.50 -24.01 15.31
CA MET A 205 -20.44 -23.06 14.70
C MET A 205 -21.23 -23.72 13.55
N VAL A 206 -20.57 -24.48 12.68
CA VAL A 206 -21.22 -25.20 11.58
C VAL A 206 -22.22 -26.25 12.11
N GLN A 207 -21.85 -26.99 13.17
CA GLN A 207 -22.76 -27.96 13.82
C GLN A 207 -23.96 -27.26 14.46
N PHE A 208 -23.77 -26.11 15.11
CA PHE A 208 -24.84 -25.32 15.69
C PHE A 208 -25.83 -24.83 14.62
N LEU A 209 -25.32 -24.35 13.47
CA LEU A 209 -26.17 -23.88 12.35
C LEU A 209 -26.92 -25.02 11.64
N ARG A 210 -26.39 -26.26 11.64
CA ARG A 210 -27.06 -27.43 11.07
C ARG A 210 -28.17 -28.02 11.95
N LYS A 211 -28.18 -27.70 13.25
CA LYS A 211 -29.19 -28.15 14.20
C LYS A 211 -30.42 -27.24 14.31
N LYS A 212 -30.38 -26.09 13.64
CA LYS A 212 -31.52 -25.20 13.45
C LYS A 212 -32.14 -25.38 12.06
#